data_1559986edf5b4e640faa30dcdc393428
#
_entry.id   1559986edf5b4e640faa30dcdc393428
#
_cell.length_a   1.000
_cell.length_b   1.000
_cell.length_c   1.000
_cell.angle_alpha   90.00
_cell.angle_beta   90.00
_cell.angle_gamma   90.00
#
_symmetry.space_group_name_H-M   'P 1'
#
loop_
_entity.id
_entity.type
_entity.pdbx_description
1 polymer ?
#
loop_
_entity_poly.entity_id
_entity_poly.type
_entity_poly.pdbx_seq_one_letter_code
_entity_poly.pdbx_strand_id
1 'polypeptide(L)' 'MKKIGNDLVVDIPVTEENIEMLLKCVKRAIEQEKDSESRIELHGMLGYIEGMKTIFKVEKQLYLAKNPQ' A
#
# COMPACT_ATOMS: atom_id res chain seq x y z
N MET A 1 -17.52 2.54 1.66
CA MET A 1 -17.13 3.81 2.29
C MET A 1 -17.41 3.75 3.78
N LYS A 2 -16.43 4.06 4.58
CA LYS A 2 -16.54 4.06 6.03
C LYS A 2 -16.40 5.46 6.57
N LYS A 3 -16.99 5.69 7.73
CA LYS A 3 -16.91 6.97 8.40
C LYS A 3 -16.28 6.79 9.76
N ILE A 4 -15.20 7.50 10.03
CA ILE A 4 -14.52 7.47 11.33
C ILE A 4 -14.51 8.90 11.85
N GLY A 5 -15.20 9.13 12.98
CA GLY A 5 -15.40 10.48 13.45
C GLY A 5 -16.15 11.29 12.40
N ASN A 6 -15.55 12.37 11.94
CA ASN A 6 -16.13 13.22 10.90
C ASN A 6 -15.51 12.97 9.52
N ASP A 7 -14.59 12.02 9.44
CA ASP A 7 -13.86 11.76 8.20
C ASP A 7 -14.48 10.61 7.41
N LEU A 8 -14.44 10.74 6.09
CA LEU A 8 -14.85 9.66 5.20
C LEU A 8 -13.63 8.81 4.87
N VAL A 9 -13.75 7.51 5.09
CA VAL A 9 -12.70 6.57 4.74
C VAL A 9 -13.18 5.73 3.58
N VAL A 10 -12.42 5.72 2.50
CA VAL A 10 -12.70 4.93 1.32
C VAL A 10 -11.77 3.74 1.30
N ASP A 11 -12.35 2.54 1.26
CA ASP A 11 -11.54 1.32 1.16
C ASP A 11 -11.09 1.15 -0.29
N ILE A 12 -9.79 1.27 -0.52
CA ILE A 12 -9.21 1.09 -1.85
C ILE A 12 -8.49 -0.25 -1.86
N PRO A 13 -8.90 -1.19 -2.71
CA PRO A 13 -8.19 -2.46 -2.78
C PRO A 13 -6.78 -2.28 -3.33
N VAL A 14 -5.82 -2.92 -2.68
CA VAL A 14 -4.44 -2.92 -3.15
C VAL A 14 -4.27 -4.09 -4.11
N THR A 15 -3.98 -3.79 -5.37
CA THR A 15 -3.81 -4.80 -6.42
C THR A 15 -2.42 -4.71 -7.02
N GLU A 16 -2.01 -5.75 -7.73
CA GLU A 16 -0.74 -5.72 -8.46
C GLU A 16 -0.67 -4.54 -9.42
N GLU A 17 -1.81 -4.17 -10.00
CA GLU A 17 -1.85 -3.09 -10.98
C GLU A 17 -1.63 -1.72 -10.36
N ASN A 18 -2.17 -1.48 -9.17
CA ASN A 18 -2.13 -0.16 -8.57
C ASN A 18 -1.08 0.02 -7.47
N ILE A 19 -0.41 -1.06 -7.07
CA ILE A 19 0.49 -1.01 -5.92
C ILE A 19 1.67 -0.04 -6.13
N GLU A 20 2.20 0.01 -7.34
CA GLU A 20 3.31 0.92 -7.63
C GLU A 20 2.86 2.38 -7.55
N MET A 21 1.67 2.66 -8.03
CA MET A 21 1.09 4.00 -7.93
C MET A 21 0.85 4.39 -6.48
N LEU A 22 0.32 3.47 -5.69
CA LEU A 22 0.07 3.72 -4.27
C LEU A 22 1.37 4.00 -3.52
N LEU A 23 2.42 3.23 -3.79
CA LEU A 23 3.73 3.46 -3.20
C LEU A 23 4.26 4.85 -3.54
N LYS A 24 4.13 5.23 -4.79
CA LYS A 24 4.57 6.53 -5.27
C LYS A 24 3.82 7.66 -4.56
N CYS A 25 2.50 7.52 -4.44
CA CYS A 25 1.67 8.52 -3.77
C CYS A 25 2.03 8.66 -2.29
N VAL A 26 2.22 7.54 -1.59
CA VAL A 26 2.56 7.58 -0.17
C VAL A 26 3.94 8.18 0.04
N LYS A 27 4.92 7.82 -0.78
CA LYS A 27 6.27 8.39 -0.69
C LYS A 27 6.24 9.90 -0.91
N ARG A 28 5.46 10.36 -1.88
CA ARG A 28 5.32 11.79 -2.13
C ARG A 28 4.66 12.50 -0.96
N ALA A 29 3.63 11.88 -0.38
CA ALA A 29 2.96 12.43 0.78
C ALA A 29 3.91 12.57 1.97
N ILE A 30 4.78 11.58 2.19
CA ILE A 30 5.79 11.63 3.25
C ILE A 30 6.73 12.81 3.05
N GLU A 31 7.16 13.03 1.81
CA GLU A 31 8.07 14.14 1.49
C GLU A 31 7.43 15.50 1.77
N GLN A 32 6.13 15.62 1.58
CA GLN A 32 5.42 16.88 1.72
C GLN A 32 4.83 17.09 3.11
N GLU A 33 4.74 16.05 3.92
CA GLU A 33 4.13 16.15 5.24
C GLU A 33 5.10 16.74 6.25
N LYS A 34 4.65 17.75 6.98
CA LYS A 34 5.47 18.43 7.98
C LYS A 34 5.14 17.99 9.40
N ASP A 35 3.95 17.44 9.61
CA ASP A 35 3.54 16.97 10.93
C ASP A 35 4.15 15.61 11.23
N SER A 36 4.83 15.50 12.36
CA SER A 36 5.56 14.26 12.69
C SER A 36 4.63 13.08 12.94
N GLU A 37 3.46 13.29 13.54
CA GLU A 37 2.51 12.19 13.76
C GLU A 37 1.97 11.66 12.43
N SER A 38 1.61 12.57 11.53
CA SER A 38 1.13 12.20 10.20
C SER A 38 2.19 11.46 9.41
N ARG A 39 3.46 11.88 9.55
CA ARG A 39 4.57 11.20 8.88
C ARG A 39 4.74 9.78 9.39
N ILE A 40 4.59 9.58 10.69
CA ILE A 40 4.67 8.23 11.27
C ILE A 40 3.58 7.33 10.70
N GLU A 41 2.35 7.85 10.61
CA GLU A 41 1.23 7.11 10.02
C GLU A 41 1.49 6.78 8.55
N LEU A 42 2.03 7.73 7.79
CA LEU A 42 2.37 7.51 6.39
C LEU A 42 3.47 6.46 6.23
N HIS A 43 4.45 6.45 7.11
CA HIS A 43 5.48 5.41 7.10
C HIS A 43 4.88 4.03 7.41
N GLY A 44 3.90 3.97 8.30
CA GLY A 44 3.18 2.73 8.57
C GLY A 44 2.44 2.23 7.35
N MET A 45 1.77 3.13 6.63
CA MET A 45 1.09 2.80 5.38
C MET A 45 2.07 2.32 4.32
N LEU A 46 3.21 2.99 4.22
CA LEU A 46 4.25 2.60 3.28
C LEU A 46 4.72 1.18 3.55
N GLY A 47 5.00 0.87 4.82
CA GLY A 47 5.42 -0.48 5.20
C GLY A 47 4.37 -1.53 4.87
N TYR A 48 3.10 -1.21 5.10
CA TYR A 48 1.99 -2.11 4.78
C TYR A 48 1.94 -2.39 3.27
N ILE A 49 2.02 -1.34 2.46
CA ILE A 49 1.94 -1.48 1.00
C ILE A 49 3.16 -2.23 0.45
N GLU A 50 4.35 -1.95 0.99
CA GLU A 50 5.55 -2.68 0.60
C GLU A 50 5.45 -4.16 0.97
N GLY A 51 4.86 -4.47 2.11
CA GLY A 51 4.58 -5.85 2.51
C GLY A 51 3.65 -6.55 1.54
N MET A 52 2.59 -5.86 1.10
CA MET A 52 1.67 -6.40 0.10
C MET A 52 2.37 -6.66 -1.22
N LYS A 53 3.27 -5.77 -1.63
CA LYS A 53 4.04 -5.97 -2.85
C LYS A 53 4.87 -7.24 -2.77
N THR A 54 5.50 -7.48 -1.63
CA THR A 54 6.29 -8.69 -1.41
C THR A 54 5.41 -9.93 -1.47
N ILE A 55 4.22 -9.87 -0.85
CA ILE A 55 3.27 -10.99 -0.86
C ILE A 55 2.85 -11.32 -2.29
N PHE A 56 2.50 -10.31 -3.09
CA PHE A 56 2.13 -10.54 -4.49
C PHE A 56 3.26 -11.21 -5.27
N LYS A 57 4.49 -10.76 -5.04
CA LYS A 57 5.66 -11.33 -5.71
C LYS A 57 5.85 -12.80 -5.34
N VAL A 58 5.75 -13.12 -4.06
CA VAL A 58 5.91 -14.50 -3.58
C VAL A 58 4.80 -15.40 -4.11
N GLU A 59 3.55 -14.94 -4.06
CA GLU A 59 2.42 -15.71 -4.57
C GLU A 59 2.54 -15.97 -6.06
N LYS A 60 2.99 -14.99 -6.81
CA LYS A 60 3.20 -15.15 -8.24
C LYS A 60 4.26 -16.20 -8.54
N GLN A 61 5.36 -16.18 -7.78
CA GLN A 61 6.43 -17.17 -7.93
C GLN A 61 5.94 -18.58 -7.59
N LEU A 62 5.15 -18.71 -6.53
CA LEU A 62 4.57 -19.99 -6.15
C LEU A 62 3.61 -20.51 -7.21
N TYR A 63 2.79 -19.63 -7.77
CA TYR A 63 1.88 -20.00 -8.85
C TYR A 63 2.64 -20.52 -10.07
N LEU A 64 3.69 -19.79 -10.48
CA LEU A 64 4.50 -20.20 -11.63
C LEU A 64 5.24 -21.52 -11.39
N ALA A 65 5.65 -21.77 -10.14
CA ALA A 65 6.29 -23.02 -9.80
C ALA A 65 5.31 -24.22 -9.87
N LYS A 66 4.05 -24.00 -9.52
CA LYS A 66 3.02 -25.04 -9.56
C LYS A 66 2.45 -25.24 -10.97
N ASN A 67 2.47 -24.20 -11.78
CA ASN A 67 1.89 -24.21 -13.11
C ASN A 67 2.91 -23.75 -14.15
N PRO A 68 4.01 -24.50 -14.31
CA PRO A 68 5.05 -24.11 -15.27
C PRO A 68 4.51 -24.22 -16.69
N GLN A 69 4.88 -23.30 -17.52
CA GLN A 69 4.48 -23.30 -18.91
C GLN A 69 5.67 -23.55 -19.80
#